data_e8786bfeb663842e6ef3eb027ccdb11f
#
_entry.id   e8786bfeb663842e6ef3eb027ccdb11f
#
_cell.length_a   1.000
_cell.length_b   1.000
_cell.length_c   1.000
_cell.angle_alpha   90.00
_cell.angle_beta   90.00
_cell.angle_gamma   90.00
#
_symmetry.space_group_name_H-M   'P 1'
#
loop_
_entity.id
_entity.type
_entity.pdbx_description
1 polymer ?
#
loop_
_entity_poly.entity_id
_entity_poly.type
_entity_poly.pdbx_seq_one_letter_code
_entity_poly.pdbx_strand_id
1 'polypeptide(L)'
;VFRDGKIDDFNKYEVDKSDIPHNPGPLADLFKKLSFMQKLEDRSEEKDRNYKRILRTAIVTARSAPAHERVITTLEDWGVSANETFFLGGMKKERILKVLRPHMFFDDQKTHLESEAGNIPMVHIPFGIANKKN
;
A
#
# COMPACT_ATOMS: atom_id res chain seq x y z
N VAL A 1 -12.58 14.84 -6.00
CA VAL A 1 -12.04 16.16 -5.63
C VAL A 1 -12.49 16.43 -4.21
N PHE A 2 -11.58 16.24 -3.24
CA PHE A 2 -11.85 16.67 -1.87
C PHE A 2 -11.76 18.19 -1.83
N ARG A 3 -12.77 18.85 -1.26
CA ARG A 3 -12.71 20.29 -0.95
C ARG A 3 -11.70 20.48 0.20
N ASP A 4 -10.93 21.56 0.18
CA ASP A 4 -9.82 21.82 1.11
C ASP A 4 -10.15 21.56 2.58
N GLY A 5 -11.33 21.97 3.08
CA GLY A 5 -11.75 21.70 4.44
C GLY A 5 -11.92 20.21 4.80
N LYS A 6 -12.19 19.34 3.83
CA LYS A 6 -12.30 17.89 4.09
C LYS A 6 -10.94 17.19 4.18
N ILE A 7 -9.92 17.76 3.56
CA ILE A 7 -8.55 17.23 3.64
C ILE A 7 -7.97 17.52 5.02
N ASP A 8 -8.20 18.73 5.54
CA ASP A 8 -7.74 19.12 6.87
C ASP A 8 -8.41 18.27 7.96
N ASP A 9 -9.73 18.06 7.86
CA ASP A 9 -10.48 17.19 8.77
C ASP A 9 -9.99 15.73 8.70
N PHE A 10 -9.71 15.25 7.50
CA PHE A 10 -9.14 13.90 7.30
C PHE A 10 -7.75 13.78 7.91
N ASN A 11 -6.88 14.73 7.66
CA ASN A 11 -5.52 14.73 8.20
C ASN A 11 -5.55 14.77 9.73
N LYS A 12 -6.38 15.63 10.33
CA LYS A 12 -6.55 15.72 11.77
C LYS A 12 -7.03 14.39 12.34
N TYR A 13 -8.05 13.78 11.75
CA TYR A 13 -8.55 12.47 12.18
C TYR A 13 -7.48 11.39 12.12
N GLU A 14 -6.66 11.35 11.07
CA GLU A 14 -5.59 10.38 10.92
C GLU A 14 -4.44 10.61 11.90
N VAL A 15 -4.12 11.87 12.23
CA VAL A 15 -3.14 12.23 13.25
C VAL A 15 -3.63 11.82 14.64
N ASP A 16 -4.88 12.15 14.98
CA ASP A 16 -5.48 11.80 16.27
C ASP A 16 -5.56 10.28 16.49
N LYS A 17 -5.50 9.51 15.41
CA LYS A 17 -5.53 8.03 15.43
C LYS A 17 -4.24 7.39 14.92
N SER A 18 -3.13 8.12 14.92
CA SER A 18 -1.85 7.62 14.41
C SER A 18 -1.37 6.33 15.11
N ASP A 19 -1.69 6.20 16.41
CA ASP A 19 -1.35 5.03 17.21
C ASP A 19 -2.37 3.88 17.12
N ILE A 20 -3.46 4.08 16.37
CA ILE A 20 -4.51 3.07 16.21
C ILE A 20 -4.40 2.43 14.83
N PRO A 21 -4.02 1.14 14.74
CA PRO A 21 -3.95 0.44 13.47
C PRO A 21 -5.31 0.41 12.74
N HIS A 22 -5.26 0.35 11.42
CA HIS A 22 -6.44 0.08 10.62
C HIS A 22 -6.95 -1.35 10.84
N ASN A 23 -8.25 -1.54 10.73
CA ASN A 23 -8.82 -2.88 10.71
C ASN A 23 -8.29 -3.68 9.52
N PRO A 24 -7.96 -4.98 9.71
CA PRO A 24 -7.50 -5.83 8.62
C PRO A 24 -8.51 -5.86 7.47
N GLY A 25 -8.03 -5.63 6.26
CA GLY A 25 -8.80 -5.82 5.04
C GLY A 25 -8.64 -7.23 4.47
N PRO A 26 -9.29 -7.53 3.33
CA PRO A 26 -9.26 -8.86 2.71
C PRO A 26 -7.87 -9.31 2.27
N LEU A 27 -6.95 -8.39 2.04
CA LEU A 27 -5.56 -8.70 1.65
C LEU A 27 -4.58 -8.80 2.82
N ALA A 28 -5.00 -8.53 4.06
CA ALA A 28 -4.09 -8.54 5.21
C ALA A 28 -3.39 -9.90 5.40
N ASP A 29 -4.11 -11.00 5.26
CA ASP A 29 -3.53 -12.35 5.36
C ASP A 29 -2.54 -12.63 4.23
N LEU A 30 -2.85 -12.23 3.01
CA LEU A 30 -1.91 -12.35 1.88
C LEU A 30 -0.64 -11.55 2.15
N PHE A 31 -0.74 -10.33 2.62
CA PHE A 31 0.42 -9.50 2.95
C PHE A 31 1.30 -10.11 4.05
N LYS A 32 0.69 -10.70 5.07
CA LYS A 32 1.42 -11.42 6.13
C LYS A 32 2.22 -12.60 5.57
N LYS A 33 1.61 -13.36 4.68
CA LYS A 33 2.28 -14.49 4.01
C LYS A 33 3.42 -14.04 3.11
N LEU A 34 3.21 -12.99 2.32
CA LEU A 34 4.26 -12.39 1.49
C LEU A 34 5.43 -11.86 2.34
N SER A 35 5.14 -11.21 3.46
CA SER A 35 6.17 -10.74 4.40
C SER A 35 6.95 -11.89 5.02
N PHE A 36 6.30 -13.00 5.31
CA PHE A 36 7.00 -14.20 5.75
C PHE A 36 7.95 -14.74 4.68
N MET A 37 7.52 -14.79 3.43
CA MET A 37 8.40 -15.20 2.31
C MET A 37 9.59 -14.25 2.15
N GLN A 38 9.40 -12.94 2.31
CA GLN A 38 10.50 -11.98 2.29
C GLN A 38 11.54 -12.25 3.40
N LYS A 39 11.09 -12.58 4.60
CA LYS A 39 11.99 -12.95 5.70
C LYS A 39 12.80 -14.23 5.40
N LEU A 40 12.22 -15.17 4.65
CA LEU A 40 12.97 -16.35 4.18
C LEU A 40 14.02 -15.96 3.14
N GLU A 41 13.71 -15.04 2.25
CA GLU A 41 14.68 -14.50 1.28
C GLU A 41 15.81 -13.73 1.97
N ASP A 42 15.51 -12.93 3.00
CA ASP A 42 16.52 -12.24 3.81
C ASP A 42 17.53 -13.22 4.39
N ARG A 43 17.05 -14.33 4.96
CA ARG A 43 17.91 -15.40 5.50
C ARG A 43 18.74 -16.11 4.41
N SER A 44 18.17 -16.26 3.22
CA SER A 44 18.88 -16.86 2.09
C SER A 44 20.00 -15.94 1.60
N GLU A 45 19.75 -14.65 1.54
CA GLU A 45 20.72 -13.63 1.17
C GLU A 45 21.87 -13.50 2.18
N GLU A 46 21.57 -13.64 3.48
CA GLU A 46 22.58 -13.69 4.55
C GLU A 46 23.52 -14.89 4.43
N LYS A 47 23.01 -16.04 3.95
CA LYS A 47 23.79 -17.28 3.78
C LYS A 47 24.56 -17.35 2.48
N ASP A 48 24.02 -16.76 1.43
CA ASP A 48 24.58 -16.77 0.08
C ASP A 48 24.51 -15.39 -0.56
N ARG A 49 25.64 -14.72 -0.69
CA ARG A 49 25.75 -13.39 -1.31
C ARG A 49 25.36 -13.36 -2.79
N ASN A 50 25.31 -14.51 -3.45
CA ASN A 50 24.88 -14.63 -4.84
C ASN A 50 23.38 -14.90 -4.98
N TYR A 51 22.67 -15.06 -3.86
CA TYR A 51 21.22 -15.25 -3.88
C TYR A 51 20.52 -14.06 -4.54
N LYS A 52 19.64 -14.36 -5.47
CA LYS A 52 18.85 -13.32 -6.14
C LYS A 52 17.42 -13.36 -5.60
N ARG A 53 17.01 -12.27 -5.01
CA ARG A 53 15.62 -12.12 -4.52
C ARG A 53 14.62 -12.26 -5.66
N ILE A 54 13.54 -12.98 -5.40
CA ILE A 54 12.45 -13.26 -6.34
C ILE A 54 11.27 -12.36 -6.06
N LEU A 55 10.98 -12.12 -4.78
CA LEU A 55 9.82 -11.36 -4.34
C LEU A 55 10.18 -9.92 -3.98
N ARG A 56 9.47 -8.98 -4.59
CA ARG A 56 9.51 -7.58 -4.21
C ARG A 56 8.08 -7.07 -4.01
N THR A 57 7.83 -6.42 -2.89
CA THR A 57 6.53 -5.84 -2.58
C THR A 57 6.66 -4.34 -2.37
N ALA A 58 5.66 -3.59 -2.80
CA ALA A 58 5.58 -2.15 -2.59
C ALA A 58 4.17 -1.76 -2.12
N ILE A 59 4.11 -0.76 -1.25
CA ILE A 59 2.86 -0.13 -0.85
C ILE A 59 2.82 1.25 -1.48
N VAL A 60 1.72 1.55 -2.16
CA VAL A 60 1.50 2.84 -2.82
C VAL A 60 0.21 3.44 -2.26
N THR A 61 0.32 4.56 -1.57
CA THR A 61 -0.82 5.22 -0.95
C THR A 61 -0.88 6.69 -1.31
N ALA A 62 -2.09 7.22 -1.49
CA ALA A 62 -2.32 8.65 -1.70
C ALA A 62 -2.05 9.49 -0.43
N ARG A 63 -1.92 8.85 0.73
CA ARG A 63 -1.63 9.53 1.99
C ARG A 63 -0.24 10.17 1.97
N SER A 64 -0.11 11.26 2.71
CA SER A 64 1.16 11.95 2.96
C SER A 64 1.23 12.36 4.42
N ALA A 65 2.32 12.99 4.82
CA ALA A 65 2.39 13.59 6.15
C ALA A 65 1.23 14.60 6.34
N PRO A 66 0.56 14.60 7.50
CA PRO A 66 0.80 13.78 8.69
C PRO A 66 0.06 12.42 8.69
N ALA A 67 -0.79 12.14 7.72
CA ALA A 67 -1.64 10.94 7.69
C ALA A 67 -0.88 9.62 7.44
N HIS A 68 0.39 9.69 7.07
CA HIS A 68 1.24 8.53 6.78
C HIS A 68 1.58 7.69 8.02
N GLU A 69 1.63 8.29 9.21
CA GLU A 69 2.02 7.61 10.45
C GLU A 69 1.10 6.43 10.78
N ARG A 70 -0.19 6.60 10.58
CA ARG A 70 -1.16 5.52 10.81
C ARG A 70 -0.95 4.32 9.89
N VAL A 71 -0.47 4.53 8.67
CA VAL A 71 -0.11 3.45 7.76
C VAL A 71 1.08 2.67 8.31
N ILE A 72 2.10 3.35 8.80
CA ILE A 72 3.30 2.75 9.41
C ILE A 72 2.90 1.94 10.64
N THR A 73 2.13 2.51 11.56
CA THR A 73 1.60 1.84 12.76
C THR A 73 0.83 0.57 12.38
N THR A 74 -0.03 0.64 11.36
CA THR A 74 -0.81 -0.49 10.89
C THR A 74 0.08 -1.62 10.38
N LEU A 75 1.09 -1.32 9.57
CA LEU A 75 2.02 -2.31 9.03
C LEU A 75 2.84 -2.98 10.13
N GLU A 76 3.30 -2.21 11.10
CA GLU A 76 4.02 -2.72 12.27
C GLU A 76 3.15 -3.66 13.10
N ASP A 77 1.90 -3.26 13.40
CA ASP A 77 0.93 -4.07 14.14
C ASP A 77 0.63 -5.40 13.44
N TRP A 78 0.50 -5.36 12.12
CA TRP A 78 0.24 -6.59 11.34
C TRP A 78 1.49 -7.45 11.15
N GLY A 79 2.67 -6.96 11.51
CA GLY A 79 3.93 -7.63 11.23
C GLY A 79 4.23 -7.74 9.73
N VAL A 80 3.73 -6.79 8.96
CA VAL A 80 3.90 -6.70 7.50
C VAL A 80 5.06 -5.77 7.18
N SER A 81 5.96 -6.21 6.34
CA SER A 81 7.01 -5.40 5.74
C SER A 81 6.86 -5.35 4.23
N ALA A 82 7.18 -4.21 3.64
CA ALA A 82 7.31 -4.04 2.20
C ALA A 82 8.73 -3.59 1.87
N ASN A 83 9.19 -3.90 0.66
CA ASN A 83 10.50 -3.40 0.23
C ASN A 83 10.50 -1.88 0.09
N GLU A 84 9.37 -1.32 -0.37
CA GLU A 84 9.19 0.12 -0.52
C GLU A 84 7.78 0.54 -0.11
N THR A 85 7.69 1.77 0.37
CA THR A 85 6.40 2.42 0.64
C THR A 85 6.43 3.83 0.05
N PHE A 86 5.47 4.14 -0.80
CA PHE A 86 5.33 5.43 -1.46
C PHE A 86 4.12 6.18 -0.92
N PHE A 87 4.38 7.34 -0.34
CA PHE A 87 3.37 8.29 0.13
C PHE A 87 3.23 9.41 -0.89
N LEU A 88 2.19 9.38 -1.72
CA LEU A 88 2.10 10.22 -2.92
C LEU A 88 1.53 11.61 -2.69
N GLY A 89 0.73 11.80 -1.63
CA GLY A 89 0.21 13.11 -1.26
C GLY A 89 -0.57 13.83 -2.35
N GLY A 90 -1.32 13.13 -3.17
CA GLY A 90 -2.07 13.70 -4.29
C GLY A 90 -1.41 13.50 -5.66
N MET A 91 -0.17 13.01 -5.71
CA MET A 91 0.42 12.57 -6.97
C MET A 91 -0.32 11.34 -7.50
N LYS A 92 -0.49 11.26 -8.81
CA LYS A 92 -1.15 10.10 -9.43
C LYS A 92 -0.31 8.83 -9.26
N LYS A 93 -0.94 7.75 -8.81
CA LYS A 93 -0.32 6.42 -8.66
C LYS A 93 0.30 5.91 -9.95
N GLU A 94 -0.28 6.26 -11.10
CA GLU A 94 0.21 5.92 -12.44
C GLU A 94 1.70 6.23 -12.64
N ARG A 95 2.18 7.36 -12.12
CA ARG A 95 3.59 7.75 -12.26
C ARG A 95 4.53 6.75 -11.59
N ILE A 96 4.18 6.30 -10.40
CA ILE A 96 4.97 5.31 -9.65
C ILE A 96 4.84 3.93 -10.29
N LEU A 97 3.65 3.55 -10.71
CA LEU A 97 3.41 2.25 -11.36
C LEU A 97 4.19 2.10 -12.67
N LYS A 98 4.31 3.16 -13.46
CA LYS A 98 5.13 3.17 -14.69
C LYS A 98 6.62 2.93 -14.41
N VAL A 99 7.13 3.39 -13.28
CA VAL A 99 8.52 3.19 -12.86
C VAL A 99 8.73 1.82 -12.22
N LEU A 100 7.85 1.42 -11.31
CA LEU A 100 7.94 0.14 -10.61
C LEU A 100 7.72 -1.06 -11.52
N ARG A 101 6.82 -0.95 -12.50
CA ARG A 101 6.40 -2.03 -13.40
C ARG A 101 6.05 -3.31 -12.64
N PRO A 102 5.10 -3.27 -11.69
CA PRO A 102 4.74 -4.44 -10.93
C PRO A 102 4.12 -5.51 -11.82
N HIS A 103 4.29 -6.77 -11.45
CA HIS A 103 3.60 -7.88 -12.10
C HIS A 103 2.10 -7.89 -11.79
N MET A 104 1.70 -7.27 -10.67
CA MET A 104 0.32 -7.15 -10.26
C MET A 104 0.15 -5.96 -9.31
N PHE A 105 -0.91 -5.19 -9.49
CA PHE A 105 -1.28 -4.07 -8.65
C PHE A 105 -2.71 -4.25 -8.12
N PHE A 106 -2.88 -4.12 -6.81
CA PHE A 106 -4.16 -4.24 -6.13
C PHE A 106 -4.62 -2.89 -5.61
N ASP A 107 -5.85 -2.51 -5.89
CA ASP A 107 -6.46 -1.28 -5.36
C ASP A 107 -7.95 -1.50 -5.06
N ASP A 108 -8.45 -0.85 -4.03
CA ASP A 108 -9.87 -0.85 -3.67
C ASP A 108 -10.68 0.21 -4.42
N GLN A 109 -10.01 1.17 -5.04
CA GLN A 109 -10.63 2.23 -5.83
C GLN A 109 -10.51 1.94 -7.33
N LYS A 110 -11.64 1.62 -7.94
CA LYS A 110 -11.72 1.32 -9.37
C LYS A 110 -11.18 2.44 -10.26
N THR A 111 -11.38 3.70 -9.88
CA THR A 111 -10.88 4.87 -10.60
C THR A 111 -9.35 4.91 -10.72
N HIS A 112 -8.62 4.35 -9.76
CA HIS A 112 -7.16 4.23 -9.82
C HIS A 112 -6.70 3.17 -10.84
N LEU A 113 -7.55 2.20 -11.14
CA LEU A 113 -7.26 1.11 -12.07
C LEU A 113 -7.59 1.45 -13.52
N GLU A 114 -8.39 2.49 -13.74
CA GLU A 114 -8.77 3.00 -15.07
C GLU A 114 -7.70 3.92 -15.66
N SER A 115 -6.67 4.25 -14.89
CA SER A 115 -5.55 5.04 -15.39
C SER A 115 -4.70 4.23 -16.38
N GLU A 116 -4.19 4.90 -17.39
CA GLU A 116 -3.37 4.27 -18.44
C GLU A 116 -1.96 3.92 -17.91
N ALA A 117 -1.86 3.04 -16.94
CA ALA A 117 -0.57 2.58 -16.41
C ALA A 117 0.11 1.52 -17.30
N GLY A 118 -0.28 1.43 -18.58
CA GLY A 118 0.24 0.46 -19.54
C GLY A 118 -0.32 -0.94 -19.33
N ASN A 119 0.48 -1.97 -19.60
CA ASN A 119 0.07 -3.37 -19.55
C ASN A 119 0.21 -4.00 -18.13
N ILE A 120 0.11 -3.21 -17.07
CA ILE A 120 0.20 -3.71 -15.70
C ILE A 120 -1.11 -4.42 -15.34
N PRO A 121 -1.08 -5.69 -14.93
CA PRO A 121 -2.27 -6.37 -14.41
C PRO A 121 -2.79 -5.68 -13.17
N MET A 122 -4.03 -5.17 -13.24
CA MET A 122 -4.68 -4.45 -12.16
C MET A 122 -5.82 -5.26 -11.59
N VAL A 123 -5.89 -5.34 -10.26
CA VAL A 123 -6.90 -6.11 -9.53
C VAL A 123 -7.71 -5.18 -8.65
N HIS A 124 -9.01 -5.11 -8.91
CA HIS A 124 -9.94 -4.39 -8.06
C HIS A 124 -10.37 -5.25 -6.87
N ILE A 125 -10.17 -4.72 -5.66
CA ILE A 125 -10.61 -5.33 -4.42
C ILE A 125 -11.82 -4.53 -3.90
N PRO A 126 -13.06 -5.03 -4.04
CA PRO A 126 -14.27 -4.31 -3.66
C PRO A 126 -14.43 -4.27 -2.13
N PHE A 127 -13.63 -3.46 -1.48
CA PHE A 127 -13.60 -3.29 -0.03
C PHE A 127 -13.50 -1.81 0.35
N GLY A 128 -13.98 -1.47 1.55
CA GLY A 128 -13.89 -0.11 2.08
C GLY A 128 -15.02 0.81 1.63
N ILE A 129 -14.95 2.07 2.06
CA ILE A 129 -16.02 3.08 1.89
C ILE A 129 -16.32 3.35 0.40
N ALA A 130 -15.30 3.33 -0.45
CA ALA A 130 -15.45 3.57 -1.89
C ALA A 130 -16.33 2.52 -2.59
N ASN A 131 -16.53 1.35 -2.00
CA ASN A 131 -17.28 0.23 -2.55
C ASN A 131 -18.62 -0.03 -1.81
N LYS A 132 -18.98 0.78 -0.82
CA LYS A 132 -20.29 0.68 -0.19
C LYS A 132 -21.35 1.12 -1.21
N LYS A 133 -22.27 0.22 -1.53
CA LYS A 133 -23.48 0.58 -2.27
C LYS A 133 -24.32 1.49 -1.37
N ASN A 134 -24.66 2.66 -1.87
CA ASN A 134 -25.65 3.54 -1.25
C ASN A 134 -27.04 2.88 -1.30
#